data_09456e7b9705918ccb3483ca9b0f5fbb
#
_entry.id   09456e7b9705918ccb3483ca9b0f5fbb
#
_cell.length_a   1.000
_cell.length_b   1.000
_cell.length_c   1.000
_cell.angle_alpha   90.00
_cell.angle_beta   90.00
_cell.angle_gamma   90.00
#
_symmetry.space_group_name_H-M   'P 1'
#
loop_
_entity.id
_entity.type
_entity.pdbx_description
1 polymer ?
#
loop_
_entity_poly.entity_id
_entity_poly.type
_entity_poly.pdbx_seq_one_letter_code
_entity_poly.pdbx_strand_id
1 'polypeptide(L)'
;MLAALSNIFKIPELRSRIFFTLIMFAVFRLGTHIPVPGVDPTAIEQLFNNGSLFGLLDLFSGGAFSKFSIFAMSITPYINASIIMQLLTVVIPTLEQWSKEGAEGHKKMTKVTRKLTVVLAFLQAVGMSIGLKAAILNPNPVNILIIAITLTAGTTLLMWIGEQITAQGVGNGISLIIFAGIVAALPKNIGMIYSYLQAGTINYFNALLFGVIAIAMIVFVIYVEAAYRRIPITYAKRVVGARAYGGHSSHIPLKVNQAGVIPIIFASSVLMFPITVVQFIEIPEVQKIAAYLQWGTPLQTFLYVVLIIFFTYFYTAVTVKIPDMADNLKKYGAFVPGIRPGQPTADYIDHVLTRLTLAGSVFLSFIAVLPTMIGGATHIQGVYFGGTALLIVVSVALHTMKQIESMVVMRHYEGFMK
;
A
#
# COMPACT_ATOMS: atom_id res chain seq x y z
N MET A 1 14.61 1.34 -21.39
CA MET A 1 13.24 1.61 -20.95
C MET A 1 12.28 1.98 -22.09
N LEU A 2 12.49 3.05 -22.88
CA LEU A 2 11.55 3.43 -23.94
C LEU A 2 11.40 2.36 -25.04
N ALA A 3 12.47 1.66 -25.43
CA ALA A 3 12.41 0.53 -26.36
C ALA A 3 11.65 -0.70 -25.81
N ALA A 4 11.71 -0.93 -24.50
CA ALA A 4 10.93 -1.96 -23.84
C ALA A 4 9.42 -1.62 -23.86
N LEU A 5 9.06 -0.35 -23.65
CA LEU A 5 7.67 0.12 -23.70
C LEU A 5 7.05 -0.05 -25.10
N SER A 6 7.82 0.20 -26.19
CA SER A 6 7.31 -0.01 -27.56
C SER A 6 7.04 -1.48 -27.88
N ASN A 7 7.79 -2.40 -27.26
CA ASN A 7 7.60 -3.85 -27.44
C ASN A 7 6.47 -4.44 -26.60
N ILE A 8 6.02 -3.76 -25.54
CA ILE A 8 4.92 -4.19 -24.68
C ILE A 8 3.63 -4.39 -25.49
N PHE A 9 3.33 -3.44 -26.38
CA PHE A 9 2.10 -3.50 -27.21
C PHE A 9 2.18 -4.54 -28.35
N LYS A 10 3.37 -5.04 -28.68
CA LYS A 10 3.56 -6.09 -29.69
C LYS A 10 3.23 -7.49 -29.16
N ILE A 11 3.20 -7.71 -27.83
CA ILE A 11 2.92 -9.00 -27.21
C ILE A 11 1.41 -9.07 -26.92
N PRO A 12 0.62 -9.93 -27.63
CA PRO A 12 -0.85 -9.95 -27.52
C PRO A 12 -1.36 -10.23 -26.10
N GLU A 13 -0.70 -11.14 -25.39
CA GLU A 13 -1.08 -11.53 -24.03
C GLU A 13 -0.88 -10.37 -23.04
N LEU A 14 0.26 -9.67 -23.12
CA LEU A 14 0.56 -8.55 -22.25
C LEU A 14 -0.38 -7.38 -22.54
N ARG A 15 -0.68 -7.14 -23.80
CA ARG A 15 -1.67 -6.13 -24.22
C ARG A 15 -3.06 -6.44 -23.64
N SER A 16 -3.50 -7.70 -23.69
CA SER A 16 -4.77 -8.12 -23.11
C SER A 16 -4.82 -7.89 -21.60
N ARG A 17 -3.76 -8.23 -20.86
CA ARG A 17 -3.65 -8.02 -19.41
C ARG A 17 -3.69 -6.54 -19.03
N ILE A 18 -2.96 -5.69 -19.77
CA ILE A 18 -2.96 -4.23 -19.55
C ILE A 18 -4.35 -3.66 -19.83
N PHE A 19 -4.97 -4.05 -20.95
CA PHE A 19 -6.29 -3.57 -21.30
C PHE A 19 -7.36 -3.99 -20.29
N PHE A 20 -7.28 -5.23 -19.80
CA PHE A 20 -8.12 -5.71 -18.70
C PHE A 20 -7.96 -4.86 -17.44
N THR A 21 -6.72 -4.53 -17.05
CA THR A 21 -6.46 -3.67 -15.89
C THR A 21 -7.06 -2.28 -16.07
N LEU A 22 -6.94 -1.68 -17.26
CA LEU A 22 -7.53 -0.37 -17.57
C LEU A 22 -9.06 -0.39 -17.54
N ILE A 23 -9.69 -1.46 -18.03
CA ILE A 23 -11.15 -1.64 -17.92
C ILE A 23 -11.58 -1.71 -16.45
N MET A 24 -10.86 -2.46 -15.62
CA MET A 24 -11.16 -2.55 -14.19
C MET A 24 -10.98 -1.21 -13.47
N PHE A 25 -10.02 -0.38 -13.87
CA PHE A 25 -9.91 1.00 -13.39
C PHE A 25 -11.11 1.86 -13.81
N ALA A 26 -11.59 1.71 -15.03
CA ALA A 26 -12.80 2.41 -15.48
C ALA A 26 -14.04 1.97 -14.66
N VAL A 27 -14.20 0.68 -14.39
CA VAL A 27 -15.27 0.15 -13.51
C VAL A 27 -15.14 0.72 -12.09
N PHE A 28 -13.94 0.73 -11.53
CA PHE A 28 -13.67 1.36 -10.25
C PHE A 28 -14.08 2.84 -10.27
N ARG A 29 -13.67 3.58 -11.29
CA ARG A 29 -13.97 5.00 -11.40
C ARG A 29 -15.47 5.28 -11.55
N LEU A 30 -16.20 4.46 -12.29
CA LEU A 30 -17.66 4.54 -12.39
C LEU A 30 -18.32 4.35 -11.02
N GLY A 31 -17.91 3.34 -10.26
CA GLY A 31 -18.46 3.06 -8.94
C GLY A 31 -18.21 4.18 -7.91
N THR A 32 -17.12 4.96 -8.04
CA THR A 32 -16.87 6.13 -7.17
C THR A 32 -17.88 7.27 -7.39
N HIS A 33 -18.72 7.21 -8.42
CA HIS A 33 -19.72 8.22 -8.74
C HIS A 33 -21.15 7.76 -8.45
N ILE A 34 -21.36 6.52 -8.02
CA ILE A 34 -22.66 5.97 -7.65
C ILE A 34 -22.92 6.29 -6.18
N PRO A 35 -23.81 7.23 -5.83
CA PRO A 35 -24.04 7.60 -4.44
C PRO A 35 -24.79 6.47 -3.70
N VAL A 36 -24.56 6.39 -2.38
CA VAL A 36 -25.32 5.48 -1.51
C VAL A 36 -26.74 6.05 -1.32
N PRO A 37 -27.79 5.24 -1.47
CA PRO A 37 -29.15 5.71 -1.31
C PRO A 37 -29.43 6.17 0.12
N GLY A 38 -30.22 7.24 0.26
CA GLY A 38 -30.67 7.77 1.58
C GLY A 38 -29.68 8.68 2.29
N VAL A 39 -28.61 9.11 1.65
CA VAL A 39 -27.62 10.08 2.17
C VAL A 39 -27.67 11.37 1.37
N ASP A 40 -27.59 12.50 2.07
CA ASP A 40 -27.51 13.83 1.45
C ASP A 40 -26.05 14.18 1.11
N PRO A 41 -25.68 14.30 -0.18
CA PRO A 41 -24.32 14.62 -0.58
C PRO A 41 -23.87 16.01 -0.08
N THR A 42 -24.78 16.96 0.03
CA THR A 42 -24.44 18.35 0.43
C THR A 42 -24.05 18.44 1.90
N ALA A 43 -24.72 17.69 2.76
CA ALA A 43 -24.36 17.57 4.17
C ALA A 43 -22.97 16.91 4.36
N ILE A 44 -22.64 15.95 3.52
CA ILE A 44 -21.31 15.31 3.52
C ILE A 44 -20.23 16.32 3.10
N GLU A 45 -20.42 17.09 2.02
CA GLU A 45 -19.45 18.10 1.58
C GLU A 45 -19.17 19.15 2.65
N GLN A 46 -20.19 19.57 3.42
CA GLN A 46 -20.03 20.50 4.54
C GLN A 46 -19.16 19.90 5.66
N LEU A 47 -19.32 18.63 5.99
CA LEU A 47 -18.49 17.91 6.96
C LEU A 47 -17.03 17.82 6.51
N PHE A 48 -16.79 17.69 5.20
CA PHE A 48 -15.44 17.67 4.63
C PHE A 48 -14.73 19.01 4.72
N ASN A 49 -15.45 20.08 4.48
CA ASN A 49 -14.89 21.46 4.55
C ASN A 49 -14.46 21.84 5.96
N ASN A 50 -15.04 21.20 6.98
CA ASN A 50 -14.77 21.49 8.39
C ASN A 50 -13.73 20.56 9.04
N GLY A 51 -13.28 19.49 8.37
CA GLY A 51 -12.41 18.47 8.98
C GLY A 51 -11.31 17.93 8.09
N SER A 52 -10.06 18.09 8.53
CA SER A 52 -8.87 17.57 7.81
C SER A 52 -8.73 16.03 7.79
N LEU A 53 -9.39 15.33 8.72
CA LEU A 53 -9.31 13.86 8.86
C LEU A 53 -9.94 13.10 7.69
N PHE A 54 -11.07 13.58 7.20
CA PHE A 54 -11.79 12.95 6.08
C PHE A 54 -11.06 13.06 4.75
N GLY A 55 -10.15 14.03 4.60
CA GLY A 55 -9.38 14.23 3.39
C GLY A 55 -8.42 13.08 3.06
N LEU A 56 -7.82 12.43 4.07
CA LEU A 56 -6.98 11.26 3.85
C LEU A 56 -7.79 10.03 3.44
N LEU A 57 -8.95 9.80 4.08
CA LEU A 57 -9.86 8.72 3.68
C LEU A 57 -10.33 8.94 2.23
N ASP A 58 -10.63 10.17 1.86
CA ASP A 58 -11.03 10.54 0.51
C ASP A 58 -9.91 10.33 -0.51
N LEU A 59 -8.66 10.60 -0.14
CA LEU A 59 -7.49 10.35 -0.98
C LEU A 59 -7.35 8.86 -1.34
N PHE A 60 -7.45 7.96 -0.34
CA PHE A 60 -7.37 6.52 -0.57
C PHE A 60 -8.59 5.94 -1.28
N SER A 61 -9.73 6.60 -1.17
CA SER A 61 -10.96 6.20 -1.88
C SER A 61 -11.07 6.81 -3.28
N GLY A 62 -10.16 7.71 -3.67
CA GLY A 62 -10.18 8.37 -4.97
C GLY A 62 -11.35 9.33 -5.16
N GLY A 63 -11.80 10.01 -4.09
CA GLY A 63 -12.95 10.91 -4.08
C GLY A 63 -14.29 10.20 -3.87
N ALA A 64 -14.27 8.90 -3.54
CA ALA A 64 -15.48 8.13 -3.30
C ALA A 64 -16.12 8.45 -1.94
N PHE A 65 -15.31 8.82 -0.96
CA PHE A 65 -15.78 9.15 0.37
C PHE A 65 -16.45 10.53 0.40
N SER A 66 -15.87 11.55 -0.23
CA SER A 66 -16.46 12.89 -0.31
C SER A 66 -17.82 12.92 -0.99
N LYS A 67 -18.06 11.99 -1.92
CA LYS A 67 -19.36 11.80 -2.61
C LYS A 67 -20.26 10.79 -1.92
N PHE A 68 -19.81 10.19 -0.85
CA PHE A 68 -20.43 9.06 -0.16
C PHE A 68 -20.97 8.00 -1.13
N SER A 69 -20.08 7.54 -2.02
CA SER A 69 -20.41 6.54 -3.02
C SER A 69 -20.38 5.13 -2.42
N ILE A 70 -20.84 4.15 -3.19
CA ILE A 70 -20.80 2.73 -2.80
C ILE A 70 -19.37 2.26 -2.46
N PHE A 71 -18.33 2.96 -2.94
CA PHE A 71 -16.93 2.70 -2.66
C PHE A 71 -16.33 3.63 -1.60
N ALA A 72 -17.16 4.31 -0.80
CA ALA A 72 -16.70 5.27 0.22
C ALA A 72 -15.70 4.65 1.23
N MET A 73 -15.92 3.40 1.62
CA MET A 73 -14.98 2.69 2.51
C MET A 73 -13.70 2.21 1.82
N SER A 74 -13.63 2.34 0.49
CA SER A 74 -12.49 1.88 -0.30
C SER A 74 -12.13 0.41 -0.01
N ILE A 75 -10.86 0.08 -0.05
CA ILE A 75 -10.28 -1.24 0.23
C ILE A 75 -9.81 -1.37 1.69
N THR A 76 -10.02 -0.33 2.53
CA THR A 76 -9.56 -0.28 3.92
C THR A 76 -9.96 -1.49 4.76
N PRO A 77 -11.22 -2.00 4.73
CA PRO A 77 -11.59 -3.19 5.49
C PRO A 77 -10.81 -4.44 5.09
N TYR A 78 -10.47 -4.59 3.80
CA TYR A 78 -9.65 -5.69 3.33
C TYR A 78 -8.19 -5.57 3.81
N ILE A 79 -7.64 -4.36 3.82
CA ILE A 79 -6.30 -4.11 4.34
C ILE A 79 -6.26 -4.52 5.81
N ASN A 80 -7.23 -4.07 6.62
CA ASN A 80 -7.34 -4.42 8.04
C ASN A 80 -7.46 -5.94 8.24
N ALA A 81 -8.29 -6.62 7.45
CA ALA A 81 -8.42 -8.07 7.49
C ALA A 81 -7.09 -8.77 7.14
N SER A 82 -6.38 -8.28 6.14
CA SER A 82 -5.08 -8.82 5.73
C SER A 82 -4.02 -8.63 6.82
N ILE A 83 -4.00 -7.47 7.48
CA ILE A 83 -3.12 -7.21 8.63
C ILE A 83 -3.39 -8.20 9.76
N ILE A 84 -4.66 -8.31 10.16
CA ILE A 84 -5.08 -9.23 11.22
C ILE A 84 -4.68 -10.65 10.88
N MET A 85 -4.91 -11.11 9.65
CA MET A 85 -4.52 -12.45 9.21
C MET A 85 -3.00 -12.66 9.24
N GLN A 86 -2.21 -11.67 8.85
CA GLN A 86 -0.74 -11.77 8.92
C GLN A 86 -0.24 -11.81 10.37
N LEU A 87 -0.81 -11.02 11.26
CA LEU A 87 -0.48 -11.08 12.69
C LEU A 87 -0.87 -12.44 13.29
N LEU A 88 -2.06 -12.94 12.98
CA LEU A 88 -2.54 -14.24 13.44
C LEU A 88 -1.71 -15.40 12.90
N THR A 89 -1.08 -15.27 11.74
CA THR A 89 -0.19 -16.31 11.17
C THR A 89 1.04 -16.56 12.07
N VAL A 90 1.46 -15.56 12.83
CA VAL A 90 2.59 -15.70 13.77
C VAL A 90 2.15 -16.36 15.08
N VAL A 91 0.88 -16.15 15.49
CA VAL A 91 0.36 -16.58 16.79
C VAL A 91 -0.32 -17.95 16.72
N ILE A 92 -1.01 -18.24 15.60
CA ILE A 92 -1.83 -19.45 15.44
C ILE A 92 -1.08 -20.49 14.61
N PRO A 93 -0.68 -21.65 15.20
CA PRO A 93 0.09 -22.68 14.51
C PRO A 93 -0.57 -23.22 13.22
N THR A 94 -1.90 -23.32 13.19
CA THR A 94 -2.66 -23.77 12.01
C THR A 94 -2.49 -22.82 10.83
N LEU A 95 -2.49 -21.49 11.09
CA LEU A 95 -2.30 -20.49 10.05
C LEU A 95 -0.84 -20.44 9.58
N GLU A 96 0.10 -20.68 10.50
CA GLU A 96 1.52 -20.83 10.16
C GLU A 96 1.74 -22.03 9.23
N GLN A 97 1.10 -23.18 9.51
CA GLN A 97 1.14 -24.35 8.63
C GLN A 97 0.60 -24.01 7.24
N TRP A 98 -0.57 -23.37 7.14
CA TRP A 98 -1.11 -22.94 5.84
C TRP A 98 -0.16 -22.02 5.07
N SER A 99 0.58 -21.14 5.77
CA SER A 99 1.57 -20.28 5.11
C SER A 99 2.74 -21.08 4.51
N LYS A 100 2.99 -22.30 5.00
CA LYS A 100 4.04 -23.22 4.52
C LYS A 100 3.53 -24.21 3.45
N GLU A 101 2.21 -24.44 3.37
CA GLU A 101 1.59 -25.37 2.41
C GLU A 101 1.62 -24.91 0.93
N GLY A 102 2.25 -23.76 0.63
CA GLY A 102 2.35 -23.25 -0.74
C GLY A 102 1.01 -22.75 -1.31
N ALA A 103 0.69 -23.10 -2.56
CA ALA A 103 -0.47 -22.56 -3.28
C ALA A 103 -1.83 -22.92 -2.65
N GLU A 104 -1.98 -24.10 -2.08
CA GLU A 104 -3.22 -24.53 -1.41
C GLU A 104 -3.45 -23.77 -0.09
N GLY A 105 -2.41 -23.66 0.72
CA GLY A 105 -2.47 -22.89 1.96
C GLY A 105 -2.79 -21.42 1.71
N HIS A 106 -2.18 -20.82 0.69
CA HIS A 106 -2.52 -19.46 0.27
C HIS A 106 -3.99 -19.30 -0.13
N LYS A 107 -4.58 -20.27 -0.84
CA LYS A 107 -6.01 -20.28 -1.16
C LYS A 107 -6.90 -20.32 0.10
N LYS A 108 -6.54 -21.14 1.10
CA LYS A 108 -7.24 -21.22 2.38
C LYS A 108 -7.17 -19.89 3.13
N MET A 109 -5.98 -19.30 3.22
CA MET A 109 -5.77 -18.00 3.85
C MET A 109 -6.58 -16.90 3.18
N THR A 110 -6.55 -16.80 1.85
CA THR A 110 -7.33 -15.83 1.09
C THR A 110 -8.84 -15.98 1.35
N LYS A 111 -9.35 -17.22 1.42
CA LYS A 111 -10.75 -17.49 1.72
C LYS A 111 -11.17 -16.98 3.12
N VAL A 112 -10.31 -17.15 4.12
CA VAL A 112 -10.57 -16.64 5.47
C VAL A 112 -10.47 -15.11 5.50
N THR A 113 -9.46 -14.54 4.84
CA THR A 113 -9.31 -13.08 4.72
C THR A 113 -10.54 -12.43 4.09
N ARG A 114 -11.10 -13.02 3.02
CA ARG A 114 -12.36 -12.53 2.40
C ARG A 114 -13.54 -12.52 3.38
N LYS A 115 -13.72 -13.59 4.14
CA LYS A 115 -14.80 -13.65 5.16
C LYS A 115 -14.60 -12.60 6.24
N LEU A 116 -13.37 -12.47 6.74
CA LEU A 116 -13.04 -11.45 7.73
C LEU A 116 -13.24 -10.04 7.19
N THR A 117 -12.89 -9.80 5.93
CA THR A 117 -13.14 -8.52 5.23
C THR A 117 -14.61 -8.14 5.25
N VAL A 118 -15.51 -9.08 4.91
CA VAL A 118 -16.96 -8.81 4.88
C VAL A 118 -17.47 -8.45 6.28
N VAL A 119 -17.04 -9.18 7.31
CA VAL A 119 -17.43 -8.90 8.70
C VAL A 119 -16.92 -7.53 9.15
N LEU A 120 -15.64 -7.23 8.90
CA LEU A 120 -15.06 -5.92 9.26
C LEU A 120 -15.69 -4.78 8.47
N ALA A 121 -15.94 -4.98 7.17
CA ALA A 121 -16.62 -4.00 6.34
C ALA A 121 -18.02 -3.68 6.88
N PHE A 122 -18.78 -4.70 7.27
CA PHE A 122 -20.12 -4.50 7.84
C PHE A 122 -20.06 -3.74 9.16
N LEU A 123 -19.18 -4.12 10.08
CA LEU A 123 -19.00 -3.42 11.35
C LEU A 123 -18.59 -1.96 11.16
N GLN A 124 -17.64 -1.70 10.26
CA GLN A 124 -17.20 -0.33 9.96
C GLN A 124 -18.29 0.48 9.24
N ALA A 125 -19.07 -0.15 8.34
CA ALA A 125 -20.19 0.49 7.65
C ALA A 125 -21.31 0.89 8.62
N VAL A 126 -21.66 0.02 9.57
CA VAL A 126 -22.61 0.35 10.62
C VAL A 126 -22.11 1.51 11.48
N GLY A 127 -20.85 1.45 11.93
CA GLY A 127 -20.24 2.53 12.69
C GLY A 127 -20.27 3.86 11.93
N MET A 128 -19.84 3.86 10.65
CA MET A 128 -19.86 5.05 9.80
C MET A 128 -21.29 5.61 9.61
N SER A 129 -22.28 4.74 9.38
CA SER A 129 -23.68 5.15 9.24
C SER A 129 -24.23 5.78 10.51
N ILE A 130 -23.86 5.27 11.68
CA ILE A 130 -24.26 5.84 12.97
C ILE A 130 -23.58 7.20 13.18
N GLY A 131 -22.30 7.33 12.87
CA GLY A 131 -21.56 8.59 13.04
C GLY A 131 -21.98 9.70 12.06
N LEU A 132 -22.52 9.32 10.90
CA LEU A 132 -23.00 10.26 9.89
C LEU A 132 -24.54 10.43 9.91
N LYS A 133 -25.20 10.17 11.04
CA LYS A 133 -26.67 10.32 11.16
C LYS A 133 -27.18 11.68 10.70
N ALA A 134 -26.42 12.74 10.92
CA ALA A 134 -26.78 14.09 10.49
C ALA A 134 -26.86 14.28 8.96
N ALA A 135 -26.17 13.40 8.19
CA ALA A 135 -26.18 13.44 6.74
C ALA A 135 -27.18 12.41 6.13
N ILE A 136 -27.87 11.62 6.97
CA ILE A 136 -28.88 10.66 6.51
C ILE A 136 -30.25 11.34 6.49
N LEU A 137 -30.92 11.29 5.35
CA LEU A 137 -32.22 11.96 5.13
C LEU A 137 -33.30 11.47 6.14
N ASN A 138 -33.30 10.18 6.46
CA ASN A 138 -34.17 9.57 7.47
C ASN A 138 -33.36 8.56 8.31
N PRO A 139 -32.89 8.93 9.51
CA PRO A 139 -32.01 8.08 10.32
C PRO A 139 -32.76 6.95 11.06
N ASN A 140 -33.56 6.17 10.34
CA ASN A 140 -34.23 4.98 10.84
C ASN A 140 -33.26 3.78 10.86
N PRO A 141 -33.41 2.82 11.78
CA PRO A 141 -32.57 1.61 11.83
C PRO A 141 -32.53 0.84 10.51
N VAL A 142 -33.63 0.84 9.76
CA VAL A 142 -33.74 0.17 8.46
C VAL A 142 -32.83 0.87 7.42
N ASN A 143 -32.85 2.20 7.38
CA ASN A 143 -32.01 2.97 6.45
C ASN A 143 -30.54 2.84 6.80
N ILE A 144 -30.19 2.85 8.08
CA ILE A 144 -28.81 2.57 8.55
C ILE A 144 -28.35 1.19 8.08
N LEU A 145 -29.21 0.18 8.19
CA LEU A 145 -28.90 -1.18 7.71
C LEU A 145 -28.74 -1.23 6.19
N ILE A 146 -29.58 -0.55 5.44
CA ILE A 146 -29.48 -0.47 3.94
C ILE A 146 -28.15 0.17 3.55
N ILE A 147 -27.77 1.29 4.17
CA ILE A 147 -26.50 1.98 3.94
C ILE A 147 -25.33 1.04 4.26
N ALA A 148 -25.39 0.36 5.43
CA ALA A 148 -24.33 -0.55 5.85
C ALA A 148 -24.16 -1.73 4.89
N ILE A 149 -25.25 -2.32 4.41
CA ILE A 149 -25.22 -3.41 3.43
C ILE A 149 -24.66 -2.89 2.09
N THR A 150 -25.08 -1.71 1.66
CA THR A 150 -24.61 -1.11 0.39
C THR A 150 -23.10 -0.86 0.41
N LEU A 151 -22.58 -0.26 1.49
CA LEU A 151 -21.14 -0.03 1.67
C LEU A 151 -20.34 -1.34 1.75
N THR A 152 -20.88 -2.33 2.46
CA THR A 152 -20.26 -3.66 2.56
C THR A 152 -20.20 -4.36 1.20
N ALA A 153 -21.29 -4.29 0.44
CA ALA A 153 -21.35 -4.82 -0.93
C ALA A 153 -20.34 -4.11 -1.85
N GLY A 154 -20.25 -2.77 -1.76
CA GLY A 154 -19.25 -1.98 -2.49
C GLY A 154 -17.81 -2.39 -2.16
N THR A 155 -17.46 -2.52 -0.90
CA THR A 155 -16.13 -2.99 -0.46
C THR A 155 -15.84 -4.41 -0.96
N THR A 156 -16.83 -5.31 -0.90
CA THR A 156 -16.70 -6.69 -1.38
C THR A 156 -16.48 -6.72 -2.89
N LEU A 157 -17.18 -5.87 -3.64
CA LEU A 157 -16.98 -5.71 -5.07
C LEU A 157 -15.57 -5.17 -5.40
N LEU A 158 -15.08 -4.17 -4.65
CA LEU A 158 -13.71 -3.67 -4.82
C LEU A 158 -12.66 -4.73 -4.55
N MET A 159 -12.83 -5.51 -3.49
CA MET A 159 -11.97 -6.64 -3.18
C MET A 159 -11.94 -7.63 -4.35
N TRP A 160 -13.11 -7.99 -4.91
CA TRP A 160 -13.20 -8.87 -6.07
C TRP A 160 -12.52 -8.28 -7.31
N ILE A 161 -12.72 -6.98 -7.61
CA ILE A 161 -12.03 -6.28 -8.70
C ILE A 161 -10.50 -6.36 -8.51
N GLY A 162 -9.99 -6.10 -7.31
CA GLY A 162 -8.57 -6.20 -6.99
C GLY A 162 -7.99 -7.60 -7.21
N GLU A 163 -8.74 -8.63 -6.82
CA GLU A 163 -8.35 -10.01 -7.05
C GLU A 163 -8.37 -10.38 -8.54
N GLN A 164 -9.35 -9.91 -9.31
CA GLN A 164 -9.39 -10.11 -10.76
C GLN A 164 -8.22 -9.44 -11.48
N ILE A 165 -7.86 -8.21 -11.08
CA ILE A 165 -6.66 -7.54 -11.62
C ILE A 165 -5.41 -8.37 -11.30
N THR A 166 -5.27 -8.89 -10.08
CA THR A 166 -4.12 -9.72 -9.70
C THR A 166 -4.05 -11.02 -10.49
N ALA A 167 -5.21 -11.65 -10.80
CA ALA A 167 -5.27 -12.93 -11.50
C ALA A 167 -5.11 -12.79 -13.02
N GLN A 168 -5.77 -11.81 -13.63
CA GLN A 168 -5.88 -11.68 -15.09
C GLN A 168 -5.21 -10.41 -15.65
N GLY A 169 -4.88 -9.46 -14.79
CA GLY A 169 -4.25 -8.19 -15.17
C GLY A 169 -2.74 -8.20 -14.97
N VAL A 170 -2.21 -7.01 -14.68
CA VAL A 170 -0.80 -6.76 -14.39
C VAL A 170 -0.69 -6.15 -12.98
N GLY A 171 0.31 -6.56 -12.23
CA GLY A 171 0.56 -5.99 -10.90
C GLY A 171 -0.27 -6.62 -9.78
N ASN A 172 -0.14 -6.04 -8.58
CA ASN A 172 -1.01 -6.37 -7.46
C ASN A 172 -2.27 -5.51 -7.53
N GLY A 173 -3.43 -6.12 -7.80
CA GLY A 173 -4.68 -5.40 -8.04
C GLY A 173 -5.14 -4.52 -6.88
N ILE A 174 -4.93 -4.95 -5.63
CA ILE A 174 -5.25 -4.17 -4.43
C ILE A 174 -4.44 -2.88 -4.39
N SER A 175 -3.11 -2.99 -4.57
CA SER A 175 -2.22 -1.83 -4.62
C SER A 175 -2.52 -0.92 -5.81
N LEU A 176 -2.91 -1.50 -6.93
CA LEU A 176 -3.29 -0.74 -8.14
C LEU A 176 -4.63 0.01 -7.98
N ILE A 177 -5.59 -0.48 -7.22
CA ILE A 177 -6.81 0.27 -6.90
C ILE A 177 -6.49 1.47 -6.01
N ILE A 178 -5.61 1.31 -5.01
CA ILE A 178 -5.15 2.43 -4.18
C ILE A 178 -4.41 3.46 -5.04
N PHE A 179 -3.51 2.99 -5.90
CA PHE A 179 -2.80 3.82 -6.88
C PHE A 179 -3.78 4.61 -7.76
N ALA A 180 -4.79 3.95 -8.33
CA ALA A 180 -5.79 4.58 -9.18
C ALA A 180 -6.60 5.64 -8.41
N GLY A 181 -6.92 5.39 -7.14
CA GLY A 181 -7.57 6.37 -6.25
C GLY A 181 -6.72 7.62 -6.06
N ILE A 182 -5.45 7.45 -5.70
CA ILE A 182 -4.52 8.56 -5.47
C ILE A 182 -4.30 9.36 -6.76
N VAL A 183 -4.05 8.70 -7.88
CA VAL A 183 -3.86 9.37 -9.19
C VAL A 183 -5.11 10.12 -9.62
N ALA A 184 -6.29 9.58 -9.37
CA ALA A 184 -7.55 10.24 -9.68
C ALA A 184 -7.82 11.52 -8.86
N ALA A 185 -7.18 11.66 -7.69
CA ALA A 185 -7.27 12.87 -6.86
C ALA A 185 -6.29 13.98 -7.30
N LEU A 186 -5.26 13.66 -8.11
CA LEU A 186 -4.24 14.64 -8.53
C LEU A 186 -4.81 15.87 -9.26
N PRO A 187 -5.74 15.74 -10.24
CA PRO A 187 -6.30 16.92 -10.92
C PRO A 187 -7.02 17.86 -9.96
N LYS A 188 -7.78 17.31 -8.99
CA LYS A 188 -8.46 18.10 -7.95
C LYS A 188 -7.45 18.87 -7.08
N ASN A 189 -6.38 18.21 -6.65
CA ASN A 189 -5.34 18.83 -5.81
C ASN A 189 -4.60 19.95 -6.58
N ILE A 190 -4.31 19.77 -7.86
CA ILE A 190 -3.71 20.79 -8.70
C ILE A 190 -4.67 21.99 -8.87
N GLY A 191 -5.96 21.72 -9.08
CA GLY A 191 -7.00 22.75 -9.15
C GLY A 191 -7.12 23.55 -7.86
N MET A 192 -6.99 22.92 -6.68
CA MET A 192 -6.96 23.60 -5.39
C MET A 192 -5.76 24.56 -5.26
N ILE A 193 -4.56 24.14 -5.65
CA ILE A 193 -3.37 25.01 -5.64
C ILE A 193 -3.60 26.22 -6.54
N TYR A 194 -4.19 26.02 -7.72
CA TYR A 194 -4.52 27.10 -8.63
C TYR A 194 -5.54 28.09 -8.05
N SER A 195 -6.60 27.59 -7.39
CA SER A 195 -7.59 28.44 -6.71
C SER A 195 -6.98 29.24 -5.55
N TYR A 196 -6.05 28.66 -4.79
CA TYR A 196 -5.33 29.37 -3.72
C TYR A 196 -4.42 30.47 -4.26
N LEU A 197 -3.80 30.26 -5.44
CA LEU A 197 -3.02 31.27 -6.14
C LEU A 197 -3.90 32.44 -6.60
N GLN A 198 -5.08 32.15 -7.17
CA GLN A 198 -6.04 33.21 -7.59
C GLN A 198 -6.62 33.99 -6.41
N ALA A 199 -6.88 33.33 -5.28
CA ALA A 199 -7.36 33.95 -4.06
C ALA A 199 -6.28 34.78 -3.33
N GLY A 200 -5.01 34.73 -3.79
CA GLY A 200 -3.89 35.46 -3.15
C GLY A 200 -3.47 34.88 -1.79
N THR A 201 -4.00 33.72 -1.38
CA THR A 201 -3.66 33.08 -0.12
C THR A 201 -2.26 32.45 -0.14
N ILE A 202 -1.73 32.17 -1.33
CA ILE A 202 -0.40 31.59 -1.54
C ILE A 202 0.35 32.40 -2.58
N ASN A 203 1.64 32.69 -2.30
CA ASN A 203 2.53 33.31 -3.27
C ASN A 203 2.98 32.32 -4.35
N TYR A 204 3.20 32.84 -5.56
CA TYR A 204 3.78 32.05 -6.67
C TYR A 204 5.07 31.34 -6.28
N PHE A 205 5.89 31.95 -5.43
CA PHE A 205 7.12 31.36 -4.91
C PHE A 205 6.86 30.11 -4.08
N ASN A 206 5.87 30.12 -3.18
CA ASN A 206 5.49 28.98 -2.35
C ASN A 206 4.93 27.82 -3.19
N ALA A 207 4.14 28.13 -4.22
CA ALA A 207 3.63 27.12 -5.15
C ALA A 207 4.75 26.46 -5.98
N LEU A 208 5.70 27.28 -6.47
CA LEU A 208 6.88 26.76 -7.19
C LEU A 208 7.75 25.90 -6.26
N LEU A 209 8.02 26.38 -5.04
CA LEU A 209 8.78 25.64 -4.02
C LEU A 209 8.12 24.29 -3.72
N PHE A 210 6.79 24.27 -3.53
CA PHE A 210 6.03 23.03 -3.33
C PHE A 210 6.20 22.06 -4.50
N GLY A 211 6.12 22.53 -5.75
CA GLY A 211 6.33 21.71 -6.95
C GLY A 211 7.74 21.13 -7.03
N VAL A 212 8.76 21.94 -6.74
CA VAL A 212 10.17 21.48 -6.71
C VAL A 212 10.38 20.43 -5.63
N ILE A 213 9.82 20.61 -4.42
CA ILE A 213 9.91 19.64 -3.33
C ILE A 213 9.20 18.32 -3.74
N ALA A 214 8.01 18.42 -4.35
CA ALA A 214 7.27 17.23 -4.80
C ALA A 214 8.07 16.40 -5.82
N ILE A 215 8.70 17.06 -6.80
CA ILE A 215 9.57 16.39 -7.79
C ILE A 215 10.81 15.79 -7.11
N ALA A 216 11.47 16.55 -6.23
CA ALA A 216 12.63 16.05 -5.47
C ALA A 216 12.28 14.81 -4.64
N MET A 217 11.10 14.80 -4.01
CA MET A 217 10.59 13.63 -3.27
C MET A 217 10.38 12.42 -4.17
N ILE A 218 9.76 12.60 -5.34
CA ILE A 218 9.56 11.50 -6.30
C ILE A 218 10.91 10.90 -6.68
N VAL A 219 11.89 11.72 -7.04
CA VAL A 219 13.24 11.25 -7.40
C VAL A 219 13.91 10.53 -6.25
N PHE A 220 13.81 11.07 -5.03
CA PHE A 220 14.38 10.46 -3.84
C PHE A 220 13.74 9.11 -3.52
N VAL A 221 12.41 9.01 -3.60
CA VAL A 221 11.68 7.75 -3.40
C VAL A 221 12.09 6.72 -4.45
N ILE A 222 12.17 7.09 -5.73
CA ILE A 222 12.61 6.17 -6.80
C ILE A 222 14.01 5.65 -6.51
N TYR A 223 14.93 6.54 -6.10
CA TYR A 223 16.32 6.17 -5.82
C TYR A 223 16.42 5.15 -4.67
N VAL A 224 15.70 5.37 -3.56
CA VAL A 224 15.71 4.46 -2.41
C VAL A 224 14.99 3.15 -2.71
N GLU A 225 13.84 3.18 -3.40
CA GLU A 225 13.09 1.97 -3.79
C GLU A 225 13.84 1.09 -4.82
N ALA A 226 14.69 1.70 -5.63
CA ALA A 226 15.54 0.98 -6.57
C ALA A 226 16.86 0.49 -5.94
N ALA A 227 17.21 0.98 -4.75
CA ALA A 227 18.46 0.64 -4.08
C ALA A 227 18.42 -0.76 -3.46
N TYR A 228 19.51 -1.53 -3.67
CA TYR A 228 19.69 -2.83 -3.06
C TYR A 228 21.14 -3.09 -2.66
N ARG A 229 21.31 -3.81 -1.55
CA ARG A 229 22.61 -4.32 -1.11
C ARG A 229 22.86 -5.67 -1.77
N ARG A 230 23.98 -5.81 -2.48
CA ARG A 230 24.42 -7.07 -3.11
C ARG A 230 25.30 -7.84 -2.12
N ILE A 231 24.87 -9.03 -1.69
CA ILE A 231 25.69 -9.95 -0.92
C ILE A 231 26.36 -10.90 -1.92
N PRO A 232 27.71 -10.92 -2.05
CA PRO A 232 28.38 -11.82 -2.97
C PRO A 232 28.22 -13.26 -2.52
N ILE A 233 27.92 -14.14 -3.44
CA ILE A 233 27.87 -15.60 -3.27
C ILE A 233 28.73 -16.27 -4.34
N THR A 234 29.38 -17.36 -3.96
CA THR A 234 30.22 -18.16 -4.84
C THR A 234 29.69 -19.59 -4.86
N TYR A 235 29.58 -20.18 -6.04
CA TYR A 235 29.26 -21.59 -6.20
C TYR A 235 30.51 -22.44 -6.15
N ALA A 236 30.47 -23.59 -5.47
CA ALA A 236 31.57 -24.51 -5.40
C ALA A 236 31.98 -24.98 -6.82
N LYS A 237 33.27 -24.97 -7.11
CA LYS A 237 33.80 -25.55 -8.35
C LYS A 237 33.70 -27.06 -8.27
N ARG A 238 33.05 -27.69 -9.26
CA ARG A 238 33.02 -29.12 -9.45
C ARG A 238 33.97 -29.48 -10.60
N VAL A 239 35.01 -30.24 -10.31
CA VAL A 239 35.94 -30.71 -11.33
C VAL A 239 35.50 -32.15 -11.65
N VAL A 240 35.11 -32.40 -12.91
CA VAL A 240 34.79 -33.75 -13.41
C VAL A 240 35.74 -34.04 -14.58
N GLY A 241 36.76 -34.80 -14.31
CA GLY A 241 37.86 -35.07 -15.27
C GLY A 241 38.71 -33.81 -15.53
N ALA A 242 39.01 -33.52 -16.82
CA ALA A 242 39.76 -32.34 -17.22
C ALA A 242 38.92 -31.04 -17.33
N ARG A 243 37.61 -31.12 -17.08
CA ARG A 243 36.69 -29.96 -17.21
C ARG A 243 36.24 -29.49 -15.83
N ALA A 244 36.48 -28.20 -15.55
CA ALA A 244 35.97 -27.51 -14.35
C ALA A 244 34.59 -26.92 -14.65
N TYR A 245 33.57 -27.39 -13.94
CA TYR A 245 32.21 -26.81 -13.98
C TYR A 245 31.95 -26.04 -12.70
N GLY A 246 31.35 -24.85 -12.83
CA GLY A 246 31.01 -24.00 -11.68
C GLY A 246 32.06 -22.93 -11.41
N GLY A 247 32.04 -22.34 -10.21
CA GLY A 247 32.91 -21.22 -9.84
C GLY A 247 32.40 -19.85 -10.30
N HIS A 248 31.12 -19.79 -10.75
CA HIS A 248 30.50 -18.50 -11.04
C HIS A 248 30.20 -17.76 -9.74
N SER A 249 30.61 -16.50 -9.68
CA SER A 249 30.19 -15.57 -8.63
C SER A 249 28.85 -14.97 -9.00
N SER A 250 27.93 -14.94 -8.06
CA SER A 250 26.63 -14.30 -8.15
C SER A 250 26.42 -13.42 -6.93
N HIS A 251 25.24 -12.83 -6.78
CA HIS A 251 24.92 -12.05 -5.59
C HIS A 251 23.47 -12.19 -5.22
N ILE A 252 23.18 -12.08 -3.91
CA ILE A 252 21.82 -11.97 -3.38
C ILE A 252 21.48 -10.48 -3.29
N PRO A 253 20.47 -9.98 -4.04
CA PRO A 253 20.01 -8.62 -3.92
C PRO A 253 19.06 -8.47 -2.72
N LEU A 254 19.45 -7.73 -1.68
CA LEU A 254 18.57 -7.31 -0.59
C LEU A 254 18.17 -5.85 -0.80
N LYS A 255 16.89 -5.56 -0.91
CA LYS A 255 16.39 -4.19 -1.06
C LYS A 255 16.62 -3.40 0.24
N VAL A 256 16.87 -2.09 0.13
CA VAL A 256 16.94 -1.18 1.29
C VAL A 256 15.58 -1.08 1.95
N ASN A 257 14.52 -0.88 1.15
CA ASN A 257 13.14 -0.98 1.60
C ASN A 257 12.56 -2.35 1.21
N GLN A 258 12.79 -3.38 2.05
CA GLN A 258 12.29 -4.73 1.80
C GLN A 258 10.78 -4.84 2.01
N ALA A 259 10.26 -4.08 2.97
CA ALA A 259 8.86 -4.08 3.35
C ALA A 259 7.95 -3.30 2.37
N GLY A 260 8.54 -2.45 1.50
CA GLY A 260 7.79 -1.60 0.58
C GLY A 260 6.90 -0.59 1.30
N VAL A 261 5.70 -0.37 0.79
CA VAL A 261 4.72 0.60 1.33
C VAL A 261 3.79 0.02 2.40
N ILE A 262 3.80 -1.30 2.57
CA ILE A 262 2.86 -2.02 3.44
C ILE A 262 2.90 -1.53 4.90
N PRO A 263 4.08 -1.31 5.53
CA PRO A 263 4.15 -0.80 6.90
C PRO A 263 3.46 0.55 7.11
N ILE A 264 3.55 1.44 6.14
CA ILE A 264 2.88 2.75 6.19
C ILE A 264 1.36 2.59 6.15
N ILE A 265 0.87 1.72 5.26
CA ILE A 265 -0.56 1.43 5.14
C ILE A 265 -1.07 0.79 6.44
N PHE A 266 -0.30 -0.11 7.05
CA PHE A 266 -0.65 -0.73 8.33
C PHE A 266 -0.67 0.29 9.47
N ALA A 267 0.37 1.10 9.60
CA ALA A 267 0.45 2.12 10.63
C ALA A 267 -0.70 3.14 10.52
N SER A 268 -1.02 3.60 9.30
CA SER A 268 -2.16 4.50 9.07
C SER A 268 -3.50 3.84 9.41
N SER A 269 -3.71 2.59 9.02
CA SER A 269 -4.95 1.87 9.30
C SER A 269 -5.16 1.64 10.80
N VAL A 270 -4.10 1.26 11.53
CA VAL A 270 -4.16 1.06 12.99
C VAL A 270 -4.44 2.37 13.72
N LEU A 271 -3.85 3.48 13.28
CA LEU A 271 -4.13 4.80 13.89
C LEU A 271 -5.52 5.32 13.56
N MET A 272 -6.00 5.10 12.33
CA MET A 272 -7.33 5.55 11.91
C MET A 272 -8.46 4.82 12.64
N PHE A 273 -8.27 3.55 12.96
CA PHE A 273 -9.32 2.74 13.59
C PHE A 273 -9.83 3.31 14.92
N PRO A 274 -8.97 3.60 15.94
CA PRO A 274 -9.43 4.22 17.18
C PRO A 274 -10.07 5.59 16.96
N ILE A 275 -9.49 6.42 16.10
CA ILE A 275 -10.00 7.76 15.81
C ILE A 275 -11.42 7.69 15.23
N THR A 276 -11.64 6.74 14.30
CA THR A 276 -12.96 6.53 13.70
C THR A 276 -13.98 6.06 14.74
N VAL A 277 -13.59 5.14 15.64
CA VAL A 277 -14.47 4.65 16.70
C VAL A 277 -14.83 5.76 17.68
N VAL A 278 -13.87 6.59 18.07
CA VAL A 278 -14.08 7.68 19.03
C VAL A 278 -15.01 8.77 18.49
N GLN A 279 -15.01 9.01 17.17
CA GLN A 279 -15.96 9.96 16.55
C GLN A 279 -17.42 9.55 16.73
N PHE A 280 -17.69 8.27 16.99
CA PHE A 280 -19.05 7.76 17.23
C PHE A 280 -19.46 7.80 18.71
N ILE A 281 -18.53 8.19 19.60
CA ILE A 281 -18.75 8.26 21.04
C ILE A 281 -18.92 9.72 21.44
N GLU A 282 -20.13 10.14 21.81
CA GLU A 282 -20.46 11.52 22.20
C GLU A 282 -20.04 11.85 23.65
N ILE A 283 -19.01 11.18 24.19
CA ILE A 283 -18.51 11.43 25.54
C ILE A 283 -17.44 12.54 25.48
N PRO A 284 -17.63 13.70 26.18
CA PRO A 284 -16.71 14.84 26.07
C PRO A 284 -15.24 14.53 26.42
N GLU A 285 -15.02 13.61 27.36
CA GLU A 285 -13.67 13.18 27.78
C GLU A 285 -12.97 12.37 26.71
N VAL A 286 -13.72 11.52 26.02
CA VAL A 286 -13.20 10.68 24.91
C VAL A 286 -12.88 11.58 23.70
N GLN A 287 -13.68 12.60 23.44
CA GLN A 287 -13.43 13.56 22.37
C GLN A 287 -12.17 14.42 22.63
N LYS A 288 -11.87 14.75 23.88
CA LYS A 288 -10.60 15.42 24.25
C LYS A 288 -9.39 14.53 23.93
N ILE A 289 -9.44 13.24 24.23
CA ILE A 289 -8.39 12.29 23.89
C ILE A 289 -8.25 12.17 22.37
N ALA A 290 -9.37 12.12 21.65
CA ALA A 290 -9.35 12.10 20.18
C ALA A 290 -8.70 13.34 19.56
N ALA A 291 -8.87 14.51 20.18
CA ALA A 291 -8.24 15.73 19.71
C ALA A 291 -6.70 15.65 19.72
N TYR A 292 -6.11 14.96 20.70
CA TYR A 292 -4.66 14.71 20.73
C TYR A 292 -4.19 13.69 19.69
N LEU A 293 -5.08 12.84 19.21
CA LEU A 293 -4.79 11.85 18.15
C LEU A 293 -5.14 12.36 16.76
N GLN A 294 -5.63 13.60 16.62
CA GLN A 294 -5.91 14.19 15.32
C GLN A 294 -4.64 14.30 14.48
N TRP A 295 -4.83 14.17 13.18
CA TRP A 295 -3.75 14.22 12.20
C TRP A 295 -3.01 15.57 12.26
N GLY A 296 -1.68 15.50 12.34
CA GLY A 296 -0.83 16.69 12.46
C GLY A 296 -0.48 17.09 13.90
N THR A 297 -1.02 16.41 14.92
CA THR A 297 -0.58 16.62 16.30
C THR A 297 0.77 15.94 16.55
N PRO A 298 1.61 16.49 17.44
CA PRO A 298 2.92 15.89 17.74
C PRO A 298 2.80 14.46 18.27
N LEU A 299 1.79 14.18 19.10
CA LEU A 299 1.56 12.84 19.66
C LEU A 299 1.19 11.83 18.57
N GLN A 300 0.28 12.19 17.68
CA GLN A 300 -0.13 11.34 16.56
C GLN A 300 1.06 11.07 15.62
N THR A 301 1.85 12.10 15.30
CA THR A 301 3.04 11.98 14.46
C THR A 301 4.07 11.05 15.10
N PHE A 302 4.31 11.18 16.41
CA PHE A 302 5.21 10.28 17.15
C PHE A 302 4.74 8.83 17.11
N LEU A 303 3.47 8.58 17.43
CA LEU A 303 2.87 7.25 17.38
C LEU A 303 2.93 6.65 15.96
N TYR A 304 2.70 7.47 14.95
CA TYR A 304 2.77 7.05 13.55
C TYR A 304 4.18 6.57 13.16
N VAL A 305 5.21 7.33 13.55
CA VAL A 305 6.62 6.95 13.33
C VAL A 305 6.95 5.63 14.05
N VAL A 306 6.56 5.51 15.31
CA VAL A 306 6.79 4.27 16.11
C VAL A 306 6.12 3.07 15.44
N LEU A 307 4.87 3.21 14.99
CA LEU A 307 4.14 2.15 14.31
C LEU A 307 4.76 1.79 12.95
N ILE A 308 5.23 2.78 12.18
CA ILE A 308 5.94 2.51 10.92
C ILE A 308 7.19 1.68 11.17
N ILE A 309 8.01 2.06 12.14
CA ILE A 309 9.23 1.32 12.51
C ILE A 309 8.85 -0.11 12.94
N PHE A 310 7.90 -0.24 13.84
CA PHE A 310 7.42 -1.55 14.32
C PHE A 310 6.93 -2.44 13.17
N PHE A 311 6.04 -1.95 12.32
CA PHE A 311 5.50 -2.73 11.20
C PHE A 311 6.55 -3.02 10.13
N THR A 312 7.55 -2.15 9.95
CA THR A 312 8.64 -2.42 9.00
C THR A 312 9.47 -3.61 9.45
N TYR A 313 9.86 -3.66 10.72
CA TYR A 313 10.57 -4.81 11.29
C TYR A 313 9.70 -6.07 11.29
N PHE A 314 8.46 -5.95 11.76
CA PHE A 314 7.52 -7.06 11.80
C PHE A 314 7.31 -7.67 10.40
N TYR A 315 6.97 -6.84 9.42
CA TYR A 315 6.70 -7.31 8.06
C TYR A 315 7.93 -7.92 7.41
N THR A 316 9.10 -7.33 7.60
CA THR A 316 10.36 -7.88 7.08
C THR A 316 10.65 -9.25 7.69
N ALA A 317 10.49 -9.42 9.00
CA ALA A 317 10.71 -10.69 9.70
C ALA A 317 9.73 -11.79 9.23
N VAL A 318 8.48 -11.45 8.96
CA VAL A 318 7.46 -12.41 8.48
C VAL A 318 7.67 -12.78 7.01
N THR A 319 8.07 -11.82 6.18
CA THR A 319 8.15 -12.02 4.72
C THR A 319 9.47 -12.67 4.30
N VAL A 320 10.58 -12.32 4.95
CA VAL A 320 11.91 -12.83 4.59
C VAL A 320 12.26 -14.01 5.49
N LYS A 321 12.14 -15.22 4.94
CA LYS A 321 12.51 -16.47 5.65
C LYS A 321 14.02 -16.72 5.51
N ILE A 322 14.81 -16.12 6.37
CA ILE A 322 16.29 -16.19 6.33
C ILE A 322 16.82 -17.62 6.45
N PRO A 323 16.29 -18.48 7.37
CA PRO A 323 16.72 -19.87 7.45
C PRO A 323 16.55 -20.63 6.14
N ASP A 324 15.38 -20.46 5.48
CA ASP A 324 15.10 -21.10 4.20
C ASP A 324 16.07 -20.64 3.10
N MET A 325 16.45 -19.35 3.10
CA MET A 325 17.46 -18.81 2.18
C MET A 325 18.84 -19.45 2.41
N ALA A 326 19.28 -19.53 3.65
CA ALA A 326 20.59 -20.14 3.98
C ALA A 326 20.63 -21.64 3.66
N ASP A 327 19.54 -22.36 3.93
CA ASP A 327 19.42 -23.79 3.58
C ASP A 327 19.40 -24.01 2.07
N ASN A 328 18.72 -23.16 1.31
CA ASN A 328 18.73 -23.23 -0.14
C ASN A 328 20.14 -22.97 -0.70
N LEU A 329 20.86 -21.96 -0.21
CA LEU A 329 22.26 -21.73 -0.60
C LEU A 329 23.11 -22.96 -0.36
N LYS A 330 22.98 -23.58 0.83
CA LYS A 330 23.70 -24.81 1.17
C LYS A 330 23.35 -25.99 0.23
N LYS A 331 22.06 -26.17 -0.07
CA LYS A 331 21.59 -27.22 -0.98
C LYS A 331 22.11 -27.06 -2.41
N TYR A 332 22.23 -25.84 -2.90
CA TYR A 332 22.76 -25.55 -4.22
C TYR A 332 24.29 -25.38 -4.27
N GLY A 333 24.99 -25.67 -3.17
CA GLY A 333 26.45 -25.58 -3.10
C GLY A 333 26.98 -24.14 -3.23
N ALA A 334 26.15 -23.16 -2.91
CA ALA A 334 26.53 -21.75 -2.87
C ALA A 334 26.89 -21.34 -1.43
N PHE A 335 27.88 -20.47 -1.29
CA PHE A 335 28.31 -19.95 0.01
C PHE A 335 28.71 -18.46 -0.09
N VAL A 336 28.62 -17.77 1.03
CA VAL A 336 29.16 -16.40 1.15
C VAL A 336 30.66 -16.49 1.41
N PRO A 337 31.53 -15.83 0.62
CA PRO A 337 32.97 -15.87 0.82
C PRO A 337 33.36 -15.49 2.26
N GLY A 338 34.14 -16.36 2.91
CA GLY A 338 34.61 -16.16 4.29
C GLY A 338 33.62 -16.60 5.38
N ILE A 339 32.41 -17.08 5.04
CA ILE A 339 31.38 -17.54 6.01
C ILE A 339 31.03 -19.01 5.75
N ARG A 340 30.94 -19.79 6.83
CA ARG A 340 30.55 -21.21 6.72
C ARG A 340 29.10 -21.36 6.28
N PRO A 341 28.77 -22.27 5.33
CA PRO A 341 27.39 -22.54 4.92
C PRO A 341 26.52 -23.04 6.09
N GLY A 342 25.25 -22.69 6.09
CA GLY A 342 24.28 -23.06 7.13
C GLY A 342 23.98 -21.91 8.09
N GLN A 343 23.89 -22.21 9.40
CA GLN A 343 23.51 -21.24 10.42
C GLN A 343 24.37 -19.95 10.44
N PRO A 344 25.71 -19.97 10.33
CA PRO A 344 26.51 -18.75 10.27
C PRO A 344 26.16 -17.85 9.07
N THR A 345 25.75 -18.44 7.94
CA THR A 345 25.28 -17.69 6.77
C THR A 345 23.92 -17.04 7.07
N ALA A 346 23.02 -17.75 7.75
CA ALA A 346 21.74 -17.18 8.18
C ALA A 346 21.95 -15.99 9.11
N ASP A 347 22.79 -16.13 10.13
CA ASP A 347 23.11 -15.07 11.11
C ASP A 347 23.70 -13.82 10.43
N TYR A 348 24.59 -14.03 9.44
CA TYR A 348 25.17 -12.92 8.67
C TYR A 348 24.09 -12.18 7.83
N ILE A 349 23.22 -12.93 7.14
CA ILE A 349 22.15 -12.35 6.33
C ILE A 349 21.17 -11.61 7.24
N ASP A 350 20.83 -12.17 8.41
CA ASP A 350 19.97 -11.52 9.41
C ASP A 350 20.55 -10.20 9.90
N HIS A 351 21.82 -10.20 10.24
CA HIS A 351 22.53 -8.99 10.67
C HIS A 351 22.50 -7.88 9.60
N VAL A 352 22.74 -8.23 8.34
CA VAL A 352 22.68 -7.29 7.21
C VAL A 352 21.24 -6.80 7.00
N LEU A 353 20.26 -7.71 7.03
CA LEU A 353 18.86 -7.39 6.84
C LEU A 353 18.33 -6.47 7.93
N THR A 354 18.66 -6.72 9.19
CA THR A 354 18.24 -5.89 10.32
C THR A 354 18.73 -4.44 10.17
N ARG A 355 19.98 -4.24 9.74
CA ARG A 355 20.52 -2.89 9.47
C ARG A 355 19.85 -2.21 8.27
N LEU A 356 19.56 -2.97 7.19
CA LEU A 356 18.84 -2.44 6.06
C LEU A 356 17.39 -2.07 6.43
N THR A 357 16.74 -2.88 7.25
CA THR A 357 15.40 -2.63 7.78
C THR A 357 15.36 -1.35 8.62
N LEU A 358 16.40 -1.08 9.43
CA LEU A 358 16.52 0.20 10.14
C LEU A 358 16.56 1.37 9.17
N ALA A 359 17.44 1.32 8.16
CA ALA A 359 17.55 2.37 7.16
C ALA A 359 16.24 2.57 6.39
N GLY A 360 15.57 1.46 6.01
CA GLY A 360 14.26 1.49 5.37
C GLY A 360 13.16 2.08 6.25
N SER A 361 13.11 1.73 7.54
CA SER A 361 12.11 2.25 8.47
C SER A 361 12.28 3.75 8.74
N VAL A 362 13.52 4.24 8.86
CA VAL A 362 13.82 5.67 8.99
C VAL A 362 13.41 6.41 7.72
N PHE A 363 13.72 5.86 6.54
CA PHE A 363 13.29 6.42 5.27
C PHE A 363 11.76 6.52 5.17
N LEU A 364 11.03 5.43 5.48
CA LEU A 364 9.57 5.41 5.46
C LEU A 364 8.97 6.43 6.44
N SER A 365 9.52 6.52 7.66
CA SER A 365 9.08 7.47 8.67
C SER A 365 9.32 8.92 8.23
N PHE A 366 10.48 9.20 7.63
CA PHE A 366 10.79 10.52 7.10
C PHE A 366 9.79 10.94 6.00
N ILE A 367 9.54 10.06 5.02
CA ILE A 367 8.57 10.33 3.95
C ILE A 367 7.15 10.50 4.50
N ALA A 368 6.78 9.74 5.53
CA ALA A 368 5.46 9.81 6.13
C ALA A 368 5.19 11.14 6.88
N VAL A 369 6.21 11.70 7.53
CA VAL A 369 6.11 12.94 8.32
C VAL A 369 6.34 14.19 7.46
N LEU A 370 7.07 14.07 6.37
CA LEU A 370 7.50 15.19 5.53
C LEU A 370 6.34 16.09 5.04
N PRO A 371 5.14 15.58 4.67
CA PRO A 371 4.00 16.44 4.29
C PRO A 371 3.51 17.38 5.38
N THR A 372 3.52 16.91 6.63
CA THR A 372 3.11 17.74 7.77
C THR A 372 4.09 18.90 7.99
N MET A 373 5.37 18.65 7.77
CA MET A 373 6.41 19.69 7.83
C MET A 373 6.29 20.70 6.67
N ILE A 374 6.05 20.21 5.44
CA ILE A 374 5.91 21.05 4.25
C ILE A 374 4.64 21.92 4.35
N GLY A 375 3.52 21.32 4.78
CA GLY A 375 2.26 22.07 4.97
C GLY A 375 2.41 23.23 5.95
N GLY A 376 3.18 23.03 7.03
CA GLY A 376 3.53 24.09 7.97
C GLY A 376 4.41 25.20 7.37
N ALA A 377 5.38 24.84 6.52
CA ALA A 377 6.33 25.80 5.93
C ALA A 377 5.75 26.57 4.73
N THR A 378 4.89 25.95 3.93
CA THR A 378 4.34 26.55 2.70
C THR A 378 2.96 27.20 2.90
N HIS A 379 2.34 27.04 4.07
CA HIS A 379 0.97 27.44 4.37
C HIS A 379 -0.10 26.85 3.42
N ILE A 380 0.26 25.80 2.67
CA ILE A 380 -0.65 25.09 1.79
C ILE A 380 -1.35 24.00 2.62
N GLN A 381 -2.55 24.34 3.13
CA GLN A 381 -3.37 23.40 3.87
C GLN A 381 -4.40 22.76 2.94
N GLY A 382 -4.76 21.49 3.21
CA GLY A 382 -5.81 20.77 2.45
C GLY A 382 -5.35 20.14 1.14
N VAL A 383 -4.13 20.41 0.66
CA VAL A 383 -3.55 19.68 -0.46
C VAL A 383 -2.84 18.43 0.08
N TYR A 384 -3.56 17.33 0.07
CA TYR A 384 -3.04 16.03 0.52
C TYR A 384 -2.10 15.38 -0.54
N PHE A 385 -1.14 16.14 -1.03
CA PHE A 385 -0.04 15.61 -1.84
C PHE A 385 1.02 15.01 -0.90
N GLY A 386 0.55 14.09 -0.03
CA GLY A 386 1.34 13.56 1.06
C GLY A 386 2.45 12.63 0.58
N GLY A 387 3.58 12.62 1.30
CA GLY A 387 4.70 11.72 1.04
C GLY A 387 4.28 10.26 1.00
N THR A 388 3.30 9.85 1.81
CA THR A 388 2.71 8.51 1.79
C THR A 388 2.02 8.18 0.47
N ALA A 389 1.23 9.12 -0.06
CA ALA A 389 0.55 8.94 -1.35
C ALA A 389 1.56 8.87 -2.50
N LEU A 390 2.56 9.76 -2.52
CA LEU A 390 3.64 9.72 -3.51
C LEU A 390 4.45 8.42 -3.42
N LEU A 391 4.78 7.98 -2.20
CA LEU A 391 5.50 6.74 -1.98
C LEU A 391 4.70 5.54 -2.50
N ILE A 392 3.39 5.48 -2.22
CA ILE A 392 2.51 4.41 -2.72
C ILE A 392 2.48 4.44 -4.26
N VAL A 393 2.26 5.62 -4.86
CA VAL A 393 2.21 5.76 -6.32
C VAL A 393 3.51 5.31 -6.97
N VAL A 394 4.65 5.78 -6.49
CA VAL A 394 5.97 5.43 -7.04
C VAL A 394 6.28 3.95 -6.86
N SER A 395 6.05 3.42 -5.67
CA SER A 395 6.38 2.02 -5.35
C SER A 395 5.51 1.04 -6.13
N VAL A 396 4.20 1.31 -6.24
CA VAL A 396 3.27 0.49 -7.04
C VAL A 396 3.62 0.56 -8.52
N ALA A 397 3.94 1.75 -9.05
CA ALA A 397 4.36 1.92 -10.44
C ALA A 397 5.66 1.15 -10.73
N LEU A 398 6.68 1.27 -9.87
CA LEU A 398 7.94 0.55 -10.02
C LEU A 398 7.76 -0.97 -9.93
N HIS A 399 6.93 -1.44 -9.00
CA HIS A 399 6.64 -2.87 -8.84
C HIS A 399 5.94 -3.41 -10.09
N THR A 400 4.94 -2.70 -10.60
CA THR A 400 4.19 -3.08 -11.80
C THR A 400 5.08 -3.07 -13.04
N MET A 401 5.95 -2.04 -13.19
CA MET A 401 6.94 -2.00 -14.28
C MET A 401 7.89 -3.20 -14.25
N LYS A 402 8.47 -3.53 -13.08
CA LYS A 402 9.36 -4.70 -12.94
C LYS A 402 8.65 -6.01 -13.29
N GLN A 403 7.38 -6.13 -12.93
CA GLN A 403 6.58 -7.31 -13.30
C GLN A 403 6.35 -7.38 -14.82
N ILE A 404 6.04 -6.25 -15.46
CA ILE A 404 5.93 -6.18 -16.92
C ILE A 404 7.25 -6.55 -17.60
N GLU A 405 8.37 -5.98 -17.14
CA GLU A 405 9.70 -6.29 -17.66
C GLU A 405 10.03 -7.78 -17.55
N SER A 406 9.71 -8.40 -16.41
CA SER A 406 9.93 -9.84 -16.22
C SER A 406 9.10 -10.70 -17.18
N MET A 407 7.85 -10.31 -17.45
CA MET A 407 7.00 -10.99 -18.43
C MET A 407 7.53 -10.85 -19.87
N VAL A 408 8.05 -9.68 -20.24
CA VAL A 408 8.65 -9.44 -21.55
C VAL A 408 9.91 -10.30 -21.73
N VAL A 409 10.77 -10.34 -20.72
CA VAL A 409 12.02 -11.13 -20.76
C VAL A 409 11.72 -12.62 -20.88
N MET A 410 10.79 -13.16 -20.10
CA MET A 410 10.42 -14.60 -20.17
C MET A 410 9.97 -14.98 -21.58
N ARG A 411 9.18 -14.14 -22.24
CA ARG A 411 8.71 -14.43 -23.61
C ARG A 411 9.81 -14.32 -24.68
N HIS A 412 10.82 -13.47 -24.49
CA HIS A 412 11.96 -13.43 -25.39
C HIS A 412 12.73 -14.78 -25.38
N TYR A 413 12.87 -15.39 -24.22
CA TYR A 413 13.53 -16.72 -24.09
C TYR A 413 12.71 -17.85 -24.72
N GLU A 414 11.38 -17.85 -24.59
CA GLU A 414 10.51 -18.83 -25.25
C GLU A 414 10.55 -18.72 -26.79
N GLY A 415 10.75 -17.53 -27.32
CA GLY A 415 10.87 -17.30 -28.77
C GLY A 415 12.19 -17.82 -29.38
N PHE A 416 13.24 -18.00 -28.57
CA PHE A 416 14.51 -18.59 -29.02
C PHE A 416 14.54 -20.13 -28.94
N MET A 417 13.57 -20.74 -28.27
CA MET A 417 13.45 -22.22 -28.15
C MET A 417 12.46 -22.84 -29.14
N LYS A 418 11.81 -22.04 -29.97
CA LYS A 418 11.03 -22.45 -31.15
C LYS A 418 11.83 -22.19 -32.42
#